data_58214cd148d68a0c28766849893abb77
#
_entry.id   58214cd148d68a0c28766849893abb77
#
_cell.length_a   1.000
_cell.length_b   1.000
_cell.length_c   1.000
_cell.angle_alpha   90.00
_cell.angle_beta   90.00
_cell.angle_gamma   90.00
#
_symmetry.space_group_name_H-M   'P 1'
#
loop_
_entity.id
_entity.type
_entity.pdbx_description
1 polymer ?
#
loop_
_entity_poly.entity_id
_entity_poly.type
_entity_poly.pdbx_seq_one_letter_code
_entity_poly.pdbx_strand_id
1 'polypeptide(L)'
;IVVDSEPSVLNELSDFFTFYVPGYKFMPAYKNKVWDGKIRLFDIRTHELYAGLYRYVKEFANAEGRDYAIELEHDNYYGYPETTGEPDMSFLSNYTLTDNKGQKITPRDYQLRAIEHGLKTKAAMLISPTASGKSLIIYCLMRWYLENHDKKVLIIVPTTSLVEQMYSDFAA
;
A
#
# COMPACT_ATOMS: atom_id res chain seq x y z
N ILE A 1 0.00 -14.77 -3.83
CA ILE A 1 -0.99 -15.85 -3.99
C ILE A 1 -0.74 -16.59 -5.29
N VAL A 2 -1.02 -17.89 -5.32
CA VAL A 2 -1.02 -18.72 -6.53
C VAL A 2 -2.49 -18.98 -6.87
N VAL A 3 -2.83 -18.87 -8.14
CA VAL A 3 -4.19 -19.13 -8.64
C VAL A 3 -4.18 -20.43 -9.41
N ASP A 4 -5.00 -21.38 -8.99
CA ASP A 4 -5.24 -22.62 -9.72
C ASP A 4 -6.62 -22.57 -10.36
N SER A 5 -6.69 -22.76 -11.67
CA SER A 5 -7.94 -22.70 -12.44
C SER A 5 -7.73 -23.28 -13.84
N GLU A 6 -8.80 -23.38 -14.61
CA GLU A 6 -8.74 -23.77 -16.01
C GLU A 6 -7.91 -22.77 -16.85
N PRO A 7 -7.21 -23.24 -17.90
CA PRO A 7 -6.36 -22.39 -18.75
C PRO A 7 -7.10 -21.19 -19.37
N SER A 8 -8.39 -21.33 -19.68
CA SER A 8 -9.23 -20.24 -20.18
C SER A 8 -9.36 -19.10 -19.16
N VAL A 9 -9.65 -19.45 -17.91
CA VAL A 9 -9.81 -18.51 -16.80
C VAL A 9 -8.48 -17.83 -16.46
N LEU A 10 -7.37 -18.58 -16.46
CA LEU A 10 -6.03 -18.03 -16.24
C LEU A 10 -5.63 -17.03 -17.33
N ASN A 11 -5.99 -17.27 -18.58
CA ASN A 11 -5.78 -16.32 -19.68
C ASN A 11 -6.61 -15.04 -19.47
N GLU A 12 -7.90 -15.17 -19.16
CA GLU A 12 -8.74 -14.01 -18.86
C GLU A 12 -8.22 -13.20 -17.66
N LEU A 13 -7.75 -13.89 -16.62
CA LEU A 13 -7.16 -13.25 -15.46
C LEU A 13 -5.86 -12.51 -15.84
N SER A 14 -5.04 -13.11 -16.69
CA SER A 14 -3.83 -12.48 -17.21
C SER A 14 -4.15 -11.21 -18.01
N ASP A 15 -5.17 -11.25 -18.85
CA ASP A 15 -5.61 -10.06 -19.59
C ASP A 15 -6.16 -8.98 -18.67
N PHE A 16 -6.93 -9.35 -17.64
CA PHE A 16 -7.45 -8.43 -16.64
C PHE A 16 -6.34 -7.71 -15.86
N PHE A 17 -5.27 -8.41 -15.54
CA PHE A 17 -4.09 -7.85 -14.83
C PHE A 17 -2.99 -7.33 -15.76
N THR A 18 -3.30 -7.13 -17.04
CA THR A 18 -2.39 -6.57 -18.05
C THR A 18 -2.87 -5.20 -18.50
N PHE A 19 -1.99 -4.20 -18.45
CA PHE A 19 -2.32 -2.85 -18.92
C PHE A 19 -1.12 -2.16 -19.56
N TYR A 20 -1.40 -1.20 -20.44
CA TYR A 20 -0.38 -0.36 -21.03
C TYR A 20 0.12 0.71 -20.06
N VAL A 21 1.42 0.91 -20.02
CA VAL A 21 2.01 2.00 -19.24
C VAL A 21 1.66 3.34 -19.89
N PRO A 22 1.17 4.34 -19.14
CA PRO A 22 0.93 5.67 -19.70
C PRO A 22 2.18 6.21 -20.41
N GLY A 23 2.03 6.65 -21.66
CA GLY A 23 3.15 7.19 -22.44
C GLY A 23 4.14 6.14 -22.98
N TYR A 24 3.83 4.85 -22.93
CA TYR A 24 4.70 3.76 -23.37
C TYR A 24 5.29 3.96 -24.78
N LYS A 25 4.52 4.58 -25.71
CA LYS A 25 4.95 4.84 -27.10
C LYS A 25 6.17 5.77 -27.18
N PHE A 26 6.41 6.58 -26.18
CA PHE A 26 7.53 7.51 -26.12
C PHE A 26 8.77 6.92 -25.44
N MET A 27 8.64 5.77 -24.78
CA MET A 27 9.74 5.13 -24.06
C MET A 27 10.74 4.45 -25.01
N PRO A 28 12.05 4.60 -24.78
CA PRO A 28 13.09 3.98 -25.62
C PRO A 28 12.94 2.46 -25.74
N ALA A 29 12.59 1.76 -24.66
CA ALA A 29 12.41 0.31 -24.66
C ALA A 29 11.30 -0.14 -25.63
N TYR A 30 10.20 0.61 -25.74
CA TYR A 30 9.15 0.33 -26.70
C TYR A 30 9.58 0.66 -28.13
N LYS A 31 10.22 1.82 -28.35
CA LYS A 31 10.70 2.21 -29.68
C LYS A 31 11.73 1.23 -30.22
N ASN A 32 12.58 0.69 -29.37
CA ASN A 32 13.60 -0.30 -29.71
C ASN A 32 13.04 -1.73 -29.77
N LYS A 33 11.73 -1.93 -29.61
CA LYS A 33 11.03 -3.24 -29.63
C LYS A 33 11.56 -4.25 -28.59
N VAL A 34 12.18 -3.77 -27.51
CA VAL A 34 12.67 -4.59 -26.38
C VAL A 34 11.51 -4.91 -25.42
N TRP A 35 10.47 -4.10 -25.43
CA TRP A 35 9.32 -4.20 -24.56
C TRP A 35 8.04 -3.81 -25.30
N ASP A 36 6.93 -4.45 -24.98
CA ASP A 36 5.62 -4.27 -25.67
C ASP A 36 4.75 -3.13 -25.09
N GLY A 37 5.26 -2.39 -24.10
CA GLY A 37 4.54 -1.29 -23.47
C GLY A 37 3.58 -1.72 -22.37
N LYS A 38 3.51 -3.00 -22.04
CA LYS A 38 2.57 -3.56 -21.07
C LYS A 38 3.26 -3.96 -19.76
N ILE A 39 2.54 -3.80 -18.67
CA ILE A 39 2.84 -4.41 -17.38
C ILE A 39 1.85 -5.54 -17.16
N ARG A 40 2.37 -6.69 -16.73
CA ARG A 40 1.60 -7.86 -16.36
C ARG A 40 1.82 -8.12 -14.88
N LEU A 41 0.75 -8.03 -14.09
CA LEU A 41 0.81 -8.25 -12.63
C LEU A 41 0.56 -9.71 -12.26
N PHE A 42 -0.04 -10.49 -13.16
CA PHE A 42 -0.23 -11.92 -13.04
C PHE A 42 0.78 -12.66 -13.92
N ASP A 43 1.59 -13.53 -13.32
CA ASP A 43 2.50 -14.39 -14.09
C ASP A 43 1.77 -15.66 -14.54
N ILE A 44 1.46 -15.74 -15.82
CA ILE A 44 0.73 -16.86 -16.43
C ILE A 44 1.51 -18.19 -16.38
N ARG A 45 2.81 -18.19 -16.14
CA ARG A 45 3.65 -19.40 -16.09
C ARG A 45 3.69 -19.99 -14.68
N THR A 46 3.78 -19.13 -13.67
CA THR A 46 3.81 -19.55 -12.27
C THR A 46 2.45 -19.45 -11.60
N HIS A 47 1.46 -18.84 -12.27
CA HIS A 47 0.13 -18.52 -11.78
C HIS A 47 0.17 -17.61 -10.52
N GLU A 48 1.24 -16.83 -10.38
CA GLU A 48 1.45 -15.98 -9.21
C GLU A 48 0.89 -14.58 -9.41
N LEU A 49 0.32 -14.07 -8.33
CA LEU A 49 -0.17 -12.70 -8.21
C LEU A 49 0.22 -12.12 -6.84
N TYR A 50 0.50 -10.83 -6.78
CA TYR A 50 0.74 -10.16 -5.51
C TYR A 50 -0.48 -10.26 -4.60
N ALA A 51 -0.28 -10.66 -3.34
CA ALA A 51 -1.36 -10.87 -2.37
C ALA A 51 -2.26 -9.63 -2.18
N GLY A 52 -1.68 -8.43 -2.24
CA GLY A 52 -2.42 -7.17 -2.17
C GLY A 52 -3.44 -6.95 -3.31
N LEU A 53 -3.40 -7.76 -4.37
CA LEU A 53 -4.34 -7.68 -5.48
C LEU A 53 -5.52 -8.64 -5.34
N TYR A 54 -5.62 -9.39 -4.24
CA TYR A 54 -6.70 -10.37 -4.03
C TYR A 54 -8.11 -9.76 -4.14
N ARG A 55 -8.28 -8.52 -3.71
CA ARG A 55 -9.55 -7.80 -3.88
C ARG A 55 -9.98 -7.75 -5.34
N TYR A 56 -9.05 -7.50 -6.24
CA TYR A 56 -9.31 -7.43 -7.68
C TYR A 56 -9.59 -8.81 -8.29
N VAL A 57 -9.07 -9.90 -7.70
CA VAL A 57 -9.46 -11.27 -8.09
C VAL A 57 -10.93 -11.50 -7.78
N LYS A 58 -11.41 -11.04 -6.62
CA LYS A 58 -12.85 -11.08 -6.28
C LYS A 58 -13.70 -10.25 -7.26
N GLU A 59 -13.23 -9.04 -7.61
CA GLU A 59 -13.91 -8.19 -8.59
C GLU A 59 -13.96 -8.86 -9.96
N PHE A 60 -12.88 -9.51 -10.38
CA PHE A 60 -12.81 -10.29 -11.62
C PHE A 60 -13.81 -11.45 -11.62
N ALA A 61 -13.86 -12.23 -10.52
CA ALA A 61 -14.72 -13.40 -10.41
C ALA A 61 -16.22 -13.05 -10.40
N ASN A 62 -16.57 -11.91 -9.80
CA ASN A 62 -17.96 -11.45 -9.66
C ASN A 62 -18.39 -10.46 -10.76
N ALA A 63 -17.57 -10.25 -11.80
CA ALA A 63 -17.92 -9.34 -12.88
C ALA A 63 -19.14 -9.85 -13.67
N GLU A 64 -19.90 -8.93 -14.28
CA GLU A 64 -21.08 -9.25 -15.09
C GLU A 64 -20.72 -10.27 -16.19
N GLY A 65 -21.49 -11.34 -16.29
CA GLY A 65 -21.25 -12.45 -17.21
C GLY A 65 -20.22 -13.48 -16.75
N ARG A 66 -19.69 -13.34 -15.53
CA ARG A 66 -18.84 -14.33 -14.85
C ARG A 66 -19.51 -14.76 -13.56
N ASP A 67 -19.36 -16.02 -13.23
CA ASP A 67 -19.85 -16.60 -11.96
C ASP A 67 -18.82 -17.62 -11.50
N TYR A 68 -17.61 -17.12 -11.20
CA TYR A 68 -16.53 -17.96 -10.73
C TYR A 68 -16.56 -18.05 -9.21
N ALA A 69 -16.67 -19.26 -8.69
CA ALA A 69 -16.49 -19.52 -7.26
C ALA A 69 -15.00 -19.43 -6.90
N ILE A 70 -14.69 -18.73 -5.80
CA ILE A 70 -13.33 -18.68 -5.26
C ILE A 70 -13.27 -19.59 -4.05
N GLU A 71 -12.45 -20.62 -4.12
CA GLU A 71 -12.10 -21.48 -2.99
C GLU A 71 -10.71 -21.13 -2.47
N LEU A 72 -10.54 -21.12 -1.16
CA LEU A 72 -9.25 -20.84 -0.51
C LEU A 72 -8.75 -22.14 0.12
N GLU A 73 -7.56 -22.58 -0.27
CA GLU A 73 -6.94 -23.79 0.30
C GLU A 73 -6.60 -23.64 1.79
N HIS A 74 -6.34 -22.42 2.23
CA HIS A 74 -5.95 -22.13 3.60
C HIS A 74 -6.73 -20.92 4.13
N ASP A 75 -7.20 -21.00 5.35
CA ASP A 75 -7.77 -19.87 6.11
C ASP A 75 -6.74 -18.79 6.44
N ASN A 76 -5.51 -18.94 5.94
CA ASN A 76 -4.49 -17.96 6.01
C ASN A 76 -4.81 -16.80 5.07
N TYR A 77 -5.01 -15.71 5.64
CA TYR A 77 -4.94 -14.36 5.26
C TYR A 77 -4.53 -14.09 3.79
N TYR A 78 -5.51 -13.95 2.94
CA TYR A 78 -5.34 -13.46 1.57
C TYR A 78 -5.79 -11.99 1.49
N GLY A 79 -4.82 -11.11 1.36
CA GLY A 79 -5.07 -9.68 1.33
C GLY A 79 -4.94 -9.03 2.72
N TYR A 80 -5.37 -7.80 2.83
CA TYR A 80 -5.32 -7.05 4.08
C TYR A 80 -6.54 -7.37 4.93
N PRO A 81 -6.38 -7.57 6.26
CA PRO A 81 -7.52 -7.78 7.12
C PRO A 81 -8.47 -6.61 6.97
N GLU A 82 -9.73 -6.90 6.83
CA GLU A 82 -10.75 -5.92 7.13
C GLU A 82 -10.56 -5.54 8.59
N THR A 83 -10.28 -4.29 8.88
CA THR A 83 -10.14 -3.85 10.25
C THR A 83 -11.50 -3.92 10.91
N THR A 84 -11.59 -4.77 11.90
CA THR A 84 -12.76 -4.90 12.74
C THR A 84 -12.64 -3.95 13.93
N GLY A 85 -12.98 -2.69 13.76
CA GLY A 85 -13.03 -1.75 14.87
C GLY A 85 -12.36 -0.40 14.59
N GLU A 86 -12.72 0.60 15.38
CA GLU A 86 -12.09 1.91 15.36
C GLU A 86 -10.73 1.81 16.10
N PRO A 87 -9.65 2.33 15.50
CA PRO A 87 -8.35 2.35 16.17
C PRO A 87 -8.38 3.28 17.39
N ASP A 88 -7.76 2.84 18.45
CA ASP A 88 -7.57 3.70 19.62
C ASP A 88 -6.57 4.80 19.31
N MET A 89 -7.06 6.03 19.20
CA MET A 89 -6.25 7.22 18.93
C MET A 89 -5.69 7.86 20.21
N SER A 90 -6.00 7.32 21.40
CA SER A 90 -5.54 7.86 22.69
C SER A 90 -4.03 7.83 22.83
N PHE A 91 -3.34 6.95 22.10
CA PHE A 91 -1.87 6.88 22.09
C PHE A 91 -1.21 8.22 21.76
N LEU A 92 -1.86 9.07 20.95
CA LEU A 92 -1.32 10.40 20.61
C LEU A 92 -1.16 11.32 21.83
N SER A 93 -1.95 11.11 22.87
CA SER A 93 -1.84 11.88 24.12
C SER A 93 -0.62 11.50 24.97
N ASN A 94 -0.02 10.32 24.70
CA ASN A 94 1.18 9.85 25.38
C ASN A 94 2.46 10.56 24.90
N TYR A 95 2.37 11.32 23.78
CA TYR A 95 3.50 12.01 23.19
C TYR A 95 3.38 13.51 23.29
N THR A 96 4.48 14.16 23.62
CA THR A 96 4.63 15.58 23.38
C THR A 96 5.26 15.76 22.00
N LEU A 97 4.41 15.96 20.99
CA LEU A 97 4.88 16.23 19.64
C LEU A 97 5.51 17.64 19.59
N THR A 98 6.74 17.72 19.14
CA THR A 98 7.47 18.98 19.00
C THR A 98 8.05 19.13 17.59
N ASP A 99 8.23 20.37 17.17
CA ASP A 99 9.00 20.68 15.96
C ASP A 99 10.51 20.70 16.25
N ASN A 100 11.30 20.89 15.21
CA ASN A 100 12.76 21.00 15.31
C ASN A 100 13.26 22.21 16.13
N LYS A 101 12.35 23.08 16.59
CA LYS A 101 12.63 24.21 17.52
C LYS A 101 12.12 23.94 18.93
N GLY A 102 11.62 22.73 19.20
CA GLY A 102 11.04 22.35 20.49
C GLY A 102 9.65 22.94 20.76
N GLN A 103 8.99 23.51 19.74
CA GLN A 103 7.63 24.03 19.89
C GLN A 103 6.61 22.90 19.77
N LYS A 104 5.61 22.90 20.64
CA LYS A 104 4.55 21.89 20.65
C LYS A 104 3.76 21.92 19.35
N ILE A 105 3.62 20.77 18.72
CA ILE A 105 2.78 20.56 17.54
C ILE A 105 1.47 19.93 17.98
N THR A 106 0.37 20.46 17.48
CA THR A 106 -0.94 19.81 17.56
C THR A 106 -1.32 19.30 16.15
N PRO A 107 -1.54 18.00 15.97
CA PRO A 107 -1.97 17.48 14.68
C PRO A 107 -3.28 18.15 14.22
N ARG A 108 -3.34 18.46 12.93
CA ARG A 108 -4.56 19.04 12.32
C ARG A 108 -5.57 17.93 12.01
N ASP A 109 -6.84 18.28 11.86
CA ASP A 109 -7.93 17.32 11.63
C ASP A 109 -7.67 16.36 10.48
N TYR A 110 -7.11 16.83 9.35
CA TYR A 110 -6.81 15.96 8.22
C TYR A 110 -5.63 15.02 8.50
N GLN A 111 -4.68 15.40 9.37
CA GLN A 111 -3.58 14.52 9.80
C GLN A 111 -4.11 13.43 10.73
N LEU A 112 -4.98 13.78 11.66
CA LEU A 112 -5.66 12.81 12.54
C LEU A 112 -6.45 11.79 11.71
N ARG A 113 -7.24 12.24 10.74
CA ARG A 113 -7.97 11.34 9.83
C ARG A 113 -7.04 10.45 9.00
N ALA A 114 -5.89 10.96 8.56
CA ALA A 114 -4.93 10.17 7.81
C ALA A 114 -4.27 9.09 8.69
N ILE A 115 -3.92 9.41 9.94
CA ILE A 115 -3.39 8.46 10.93
C ILE A 115 -4.44 7.38 11.21
N GLU A 116 -5.65 7.78 11.57
CA GLU A 116 -6.76 6.86 11.82
C GLU A 116 -7.00 5.92 10.63
N HIS A 117 -7.07 6.47 9.41
CA HIS A 117 -7.24 5.67 8.20
C HIS A 117 -6.09 4.68 8.00
N GLY A 118 -4.83 5.10 8.19
CA GLY A 118 -3.66 4.22 8.09
C GLY A 118 -3.69 3.07 9.11
N LEU A 119 -4.10 3.35 10.33
CA LEU A 119 -4.25 2.34 11.39
C LEU A 119 -5.40 1.36 11.07
N LYS A 120 -6.52 1.88 10.57
CA LYS A 120 -7.71 1.12 10.25
C LYS A 120 -7.53 0.18 9.06
N THR A 121 -6.86 0.64 8.01
CA THR A 121 -6.72 -0.12 6.76
C THR A 121 -5.48 -0.97 6.69
N LYS A 122 -4.49 -0.76 7.58
CA LYS A 122 -3.16 -1.41 7.62
C LYS A 122 -2.33 -1.28 6.35
N ALA A 123 -2.94 -1.07 5.20
CA ALA A 123 -2.30 -0.73 3.94
C ALA A 123 -3.13 0.31 3.22
N ALA A 124 -2.58 1.50 3.07
CA ALA A 124 -3.27 2.63 2.45
C ALA A 124 -2.32 3.46 1.60
N MET A 125 -2.87 4.10 0.59
CA MET A 125 -2.20 5.18 -0.13
C MET A 125 -2.73 6.52 0.38
N LEU A 126 -1.89 7.27 1.09
CA LEU A 126 -2.23 8.60 1.58
C LEU A 126 -1.66 9.66 0.62
N ILE A 127 -2.54 10.27 -0.16
CA ILE A 127 -2.16 11.36 -1.08
C ILE A 127 -2.31 12.69 -0.35
N SER A 128 -1.23 13.42 -0.22
CA SER A 128 -1.18 14.66 0.53
C SER A 128 -0.25 15.67 -0.15
N PRO A 129 -0.61 16.96 -0.23
CA PRO A 129 0.20 17.97 -0.89
C PRO A 129 1.53 18.21 -0.16
N THR A 130 2.44 18.91 -0.82
CA THR A 130 3.69 19.36 -0.20
C THR A 130 3.38 20.26 1.01
N ALA A 131 4.22 20.19 2.03
CA ALA A 131 4.08 20.96 3.28
C ALA A 131 2.80 20.65 4.11
N SER A 132 2.12 19.54 3.86
CA SER A 132 0.97 19.10 4.67
C SER A 132 1.37 18.40 5.97
N GLY A 133 2.65 18.25 6.26
CA GLY A 133 3.14 17.55 7.45
C GLY A 133 3.07 16.02 7.35
N LYS A 134 3.35 15.47 6.18
CA LYS A 134 3.44 14.01 5.97
C LYS A 134 4.37 13.30 6.95
N SER A 135 5.50 13.94 7.29
CA SER A 135 6.47 13.40 8.25
C SER A 135 5.83 13.16 9.62
N LEU A 136 4.96 14.06 10.08
CA LEU A 136 4.22 13.88 11.33
C LEU A 136 3.27 12.67 11.28
N ILE A 137 2.56 12.48 10.16
CA ILE A 137 1.68 11.32 9.97
C ILE A 137 2.50 10.03 10.02
N ILE A 138 3.62 9.98 9.29
CA ILE A 138 4.53 8.82 9.26
C ILE A 138 5.09 8.55 10.66
N TYR A 139 5.53 9.60 11.37
CA TYR A 139 6.02 9.48 12.74
C TYR A 139 4.99 8.87 13.68
N CYS A 140 3.76 9.38 13.67
CA CYS A 140 2.70 8.85 14.53
C CYS A 140 2.35 7.38 14.21
N LEU A 141 2.26 7.02 12.93
CA LEU A 141 2.04 5.63 12.52
C LEU A 141 3.18 4.71 12.95
N MET A 142 4.43 5.17 12.78
CA MET A 142 5.63 4.44 13.21
C MET A 142 5.63 4.22 14.73
N ARG A 143 5.35 5.26 15.51
CA ARG A 143 5.33 5.19 16.98
C ARG A 143 4.26 4.22 17.45
N TRP A 144 3.04 4.32 16.92
CA TRP A 144 1.98 3.38 17.24
C TRP A 144 2.38 1.94 16.93
N TYR A 145 2.99 1.70 15.77
CA TYR A 145 3.41 0.36 15.37
C TYR A 145 4.49 -0.22 16.31
N LEU A 146 5.49 0.57 16.67
CA LEU A 146 6.56 0.15 17.55
C LEU A 146 6.07 -0.15 18.98
N GLU A 147 5.03 0.53 19.46
CA GLU A 147 4.44 0.27 20.78
C GLU A 147 3.57 -0.99 20.81
N ASN A 148 2.91 -1.28 19.71
CA ASN A 148 1.99 -2.41 19.65
C ASN A 148 2.60 -3.69 19.09
N HIS A 149 3.84 -3.62 18.56
CA HIS A 149 4.50 -4.75 17.92
C HIS A 149 5.99 -4.77 18.24
N ASP A 150 6.51 -5.93 18.65
CA ASP A 150 7.96 -6.14 18.79
C ASP A 150 8.61 -6.40 17.42
N LYS A 151 8.57 -5.40 16.55
CA LYS A 151 9.09 -5.47 15.17
C LYS A 151 9.73 -4.15 14.77
N LYS A 152 10.50 -4.19 13.67
CA LYS A 152 11.15 -3.01 13.10
C LYS A 152 10.25 -2.35 12.06
N VAL A 153 10.40 -1.05 11.89
CA VAL A 153 9.75 -0.25 10.83
C VAL A 153 10.81 0.15 9.80
N LEU A 154 10.48 -0.01 8.53
CA LEU A 154 11.29 0.46 7.41
C LEU A 154 10.58 1.64 6.73
N ILE A 155 11.26 2.78 6.63
CA ILE A 155 10.77 3.96 5.91
C ILE A 155 11.64 4.16 4.67
N ILE A 156 11.02 4.19 3.50
CA ILE A 156 11.70 4.37 2.21
C ILE A 156 11.36 5.74 1.66
N VAL A 157 12.37 6.52 1.34
CA VAL A 157 12.25 7.86 0.75
C VAL A 157 13.12 7.98 -0.50
N PRO A 158 12.79 8.86 -1.45
CA PRO A 158 13.43 8.89 -2.76
C PRO A 158 14.84 9.50 -2.78
N THR A 159 15.27 10.24 -1.73
CA THR A 159 16.56 10.92 -1.72
C THR A 159 17.27 10.81 -0.38
N THR A 160 18.61 10.83 -0.40
CA THR A 160 19.44 10.79 0.81
C THR A 160 19.20 11.98 1.73
N SER A 161 19.00 13.18 1.18
CA SER A 161 18.67 14.37 1.97
C SER A 161 17.36 14.24 2.74
N LEU A 162 16.35 13.54 2.19
CA LEU A 162 15.12 13.22 2.92
C LEU A 162 15.35 12.18 4.01
N VAL A 163 16.27 11.23 3.82
CA VAL A 163 16.64 10.27 4.87
C VAL A 163 17.23 11.02 6.06
N GLU A 164 18.20 11.90 5.82
CA GLU A 164 18.87 12.70 6.84
C GLU A 164 17.86 13.61 7.57
N GLN A 165 17.01 14.29 6.82
CA GLN A 165 15.96 15.14 7.38
C GLN A 165 15.01 14.35 8.28
N MET A 166 14.44 13.24 7.79
CA MET A 166 13.50 12.43 8.56
C MET A 166 14.16 11.80 9.79
N TYR A 167 15.42 11.37 9.67
CA TYR A 167 16.16 10.87 10.81
C TYR A 167 16.31 11.94 11.89
N SER A 168 16.70 13.16 11.52
CA SER A 168 16.81 14.29 12.44
C SER A 168 15.46 14.65 13.08
N ASP A 169 14.40 14.72 12.28
CA ASP A 169 13.06 15.07 12.77
C ASP A 169 12.48 14.01 13.71
N PHE A 170 12.84 12.72 13.54
CA PHE A 170 12.30 11.62 14.35
C PHE A 170 13.17 11.27 15.57
N ALA A 171 14.42 11.72 15.61
CA ALA A 171 15.33 11.53 16.74
C ALA A 171 15.23 12.65 17.79
N ALA A 172 14.56 13.74 17.47
CA ALA A 172 14.32 14.87 18.36
C ALA A 172 13.12 14.61 19.27
#